data_b2c86e4deb8d3d13960545ba9202b928
#
_entry.id   b2c86e4deb8d3d13960545ba9202b928
#
_cell.length_a   1.000
_cell.length_b   1.000
_cell.length_c   1.000
_cell.angle_alpha   90.00
_cell.angle_beta   90.00
_cell.angle_gamma   90.00
#
_symmetry.space_group_name_H-M   'P 1'
#
loop_
_entity.id
_entity.type
_entity.pdbx_description
1 polymer ?
#
loop_
_entity_poly.entity_id
_entity_poly.type
_entity_poly.pdbx_seq_one_letter_code
_entity_poly.pdbx_strand_id
1 'polypeptide(L)'
;MAKTDRAFVIPFVGLKIGMHTFEFDITNAFFEQVEYSLIEKGNVHVTLNLEKKETMMIGDFIINGKVETSCDLCNDPVEVDIEGAYQLIFKFDDKPTDDETLIIVYPEEFEIDIRENLLELISVSLPSRTIHADGECNEEMLELLNEYRVNADDEDFDEEDLEEAEDMDEESDEDDEYIDPRWAALKNLGKDKK
;
A
#
# COMPACT_ATOMS: atom_id res chain seq x y z
N MET A 1 -24.23 13.79 10.34
CA MET A 1 -23.15 14.70 9.89
C MET A 1 -22.00 14.51 10.87
N ALA A 2 -20.97 13.77 10.45
CA ALA A 2 -19.75 13.61 11.25
C ALA A 2 -19.14 15.02 11.46
N LYS A 3 -18.77 15.31 12.70
CA LYS A 3 -18.01 16.51 13.03
C LYS A 3 -16.69 16.39 12.27
N THR A 4 -16.51 17.16 11.21
CA THR A 4 -15.23 17.24 10.48
C THR A 4 -14.17 17.63 11.50
N ASP A 5 -13.31 16.71 11.82
CA ASP A 5 -12.24 16.98 12.77
C ASP A 5 -11.23 17.91 12.08
N ARG A 6 -11.30 19.19 12.41
CA ARG A 6 -10.48 20.24 11.80
C ARG A 6 -8.99 20.12 12.14
N ALA A 7 -8.63 19.11 12.94
CA ALA A 7 -7.25 18.88 13.33
C ALA A 7 -6.33 18.56 12.12
N PHE A 8 -6.91 17.94 11.07
CA PHE A 8 -6.17 17.51 9.88
C PHE A 8 -6.42 18.39 8.64
N VAL A 9 -7.00 19.56 8.85
CA VAL A 9 -7.29 20.52 7.78
C VAL A 9 -6.28 21.67 7.79
N ILE A 10 -5.61 21.89 6.69
CA ILE A 10 -4.58 22.93 6.54
C ILE A 10 -5.14 24.08 5.68
N PRO A 11 -5.40 25.26 6.26
CA PRO A 11 -5.84 26.44 5.52
C PRO A 11 -4.65 27.07 4.78
N PHE A 12 -4.43 26.70 3.54
CA PHE A 12 -3.26 27.12 2.77
C PHE A 12 -3.33 28.54 2.22
N VAL A 13 -4.52 29.12 2.04
CA VAL A 13 -4.68 30.49 1.48
C VAL A 13 -4.03 31.52 2.40
N GLY A 14 -4.09 31.33 3.72
CA GLY A 14 -3.46 32.23 4.69
C GLY A 14 -1.95 32.07 4.84
N LEU A 15 -1.36 31.00 4.28
CA LEU A 15 0.08 30.77 4.39
C LEU A 15 0.86 31.63 3.41
N LYS A 16 2.00 32.15 3.84
CA LYS A 16 2.97 32.83 2.97
C LYS A 16 3.72 31.79 2.11
N ILE A 17 4.29 32.26 1.01
CA ILE A 17 5.22 31.43 0.22
C ILE A 17 6.45 31.11 1.10
N GLY A 18 6.86 29.83 1.09
CA GLY A 18 7.97 29.31 1.90
C GLY A 18 7.60 28.08 2.71
N MET A 19 8.46 27.72 3.66
CA MET A 19 8.33 26.52 4.48
C MET A 19 7.41 26.76 5.68
N HIS A 20 6.56 25.75 5.95
CA HIS A 20 5.69 25.69 7.12
C HIS A 20 5.75 24.29 7.69
N THR A 21 5.85 24.14 9.01
CA THR A 21 5.86 22.85 9.68
C THR A 21 4.58 22.66 10.46
N PHE A 22 3.97 21.50 10.30
CA PHE A 22 2.79 21.05 11.05
C PHE A 22 3.09 19.72 11.72
N GLU A 23 2.56 19.51 12.90
CA GLU A 23 2.69 18.27 13.65
C GLU A 23 1.30 17.70 13.93
N PHE A 24 1.14 16.41 13.73
CA PHE A 24 -0.13 15.71 13.92
C PHE A 24 0.09 14.49 14.81
N ASP A 25 -0.68 14.41 15.89
CA ASP A 25 -0.73 13.23 16.73
C ASP A 25 -1.98 12.42 16.37
N ILE A 26 -1.76 11.27 15.80
CA ILE A 26 -2.80 10.34 15.32
C ILE A 26 -2.99 9.28 16.39
N THR A 27 -4.21 9.21 16.92
CA THR A 27 -4.59 8.29 17.99
C THR A 27 -5.68 7.32 17.52
N ASN A 28 -6.06 6.37 18.39
CA ASN A 28 -7.11 5.39 18.09
C ASN A 28 -8.39 6.00 17.52
N ALA A 29 -8.79 7.19 18.00
CA ALA A 29 -9.99 7.87 17.52
C ALA A 29 -9.95 8.23 16.02
N PHE A 30 -8.77 8.31 15.43
CA PHE A 30 -8.60 8.51 13.98
C PHE A 30 -8.95 7.23 13.22
N PHE A 31 -8.41 6.09 13.65
CA PHE A 31 -8.62 4.79 13.00
C PHE A 31 -10.05 4.28 13.17
N GLU A 32 -10.71 4.55 14.29
CA GLU A 32 -12.11 4.20 14.54
C GLU A 32 -13.10 4.86 13.56
N GLN A 33 -12.70 5.94 12.88
CA GLN A 33 -13.54 6.63 11.90
C GLN A 33 -13.44 6.02 10.49
N VAL A 34 -12.49 5.11 10.28
CA VAL A 34 -12.22 4.49 8.99
C VAL A 34 -12.81 3.08 8.96
N GLU A 35 -13.79 2.87 8.07
CA GLU A 35 -14.31 1.53 7.82
C GLU A 35 -13.29 0.72 7.02
N TYR A 36 -13.08 -0.55 7.39
CA TYR A 36 -12.17 -1.49 6.69
C TYR A 36 -10.68 -1.11 6.71
N SER A 37 -10.22 -0.43 7.75
CA SER A 37 -8.79 -0.19 7.95
C SER A 37 -8.06 -1.48 8.32
N LEU A 38 -6.85 -1.66 7.80
CA LEU A 38 -5.90 -2.71 8.24
C LEU A 38 -5.36 -2.43 9.65
N ILE A 39 -5.46 -1.18 10.10
CA ILE A 39 -4.98 -0.71 11.39
C ILE A 39 -6.19 -0.54 12.30
N GLU A 40 -6.21 -1.26 13.42
CA GLU A 40 -7.28 -1.16 14.41
C GLU A 40 -7.04 -0.02 15.40
N LYS A 41 -5.82 0.13 15.86
CA LYS A 41 -5.40 1.14 16.82
C LYS A 41 -3.99 1.61 16.54
N GLY A 42 -3.62 2.77 17.08
CA GLY A 42 -2.26 3.26 16.94
C GLY A 42 -2.04 4.58 17.65
N ASN A 43 -0.76 4.87 17.82
CA ASN A 43 -0.26 6.16 18.26
C ASN A 43 0.89 6.55 17.32
N VAL A 44 0.60 7.44 16.39
CA VAL A 44 1.51 7.82 15.32
C VAL A 44 1.71 9.32 15.33
N HIS A 45 2.97 9.75 15.37
CA HIS A 45 3.35 11.14 15.23
C HIS A 45 3.78 11.41 13.79
N VAL A 46 3.18 12.42 13.17
CA VAL A 46 3.50 12.86 11.82
C VAL A 46 3.95 14.30 11.80
N THR A 47 5.14 14.53 11.26
CA THR A 47 5.65 15.86 10.97
C THR A 47 5.52 16.15 9.49
N LEU A 48 4.79 17.18 9.14
CA LEU A 48 4.64 17.66 7.77
C LEU A 48 5.43 18.95 7.57
N ASN A 49 6.44 18.93 6.72
CA ASN A 49 7.13 20.13 6.24
C ASN A 49 6.52 20.53 4.88
N LEU A 50 5.70 21.56 4.88
CA LEU A 50 4.97 22.03 3.69
C LEU A 50 5.67 23.24 3.08
N GLU A 51 6.23 23.07 1.87
CA GLU A 51 6.77 24.17 1.08
C GLU A 51 5.70 24.73 0.17
N LYS A 52 5.22 25.95 0.44
CA LYS A 52 4.27 26.64 -0.43
C LYS A 52 4.99 27.44 -1.50
N LYS A 53 4.69 27.16 -2.77
CA LYS A 53 5.10 27.90 -3.98
C LYS A 53 3.90 28.60 -4.64
N GLU A 54 4.13 29.32 -5.71
CA GLU A 54 3.06 30.05 -6.42
C GLU A 54 2.07 29.11 -7.13
N THR A 55 2.53 27.99 -7.66
CA THR A 55 1.75 27.05 -8.49
C THR A 55 1.50 25.69 -7.87
N MET A 56 2.15 25.40 -6.73
CA MET A 56 2.05 24.10 -6.04
C MET A 56 2.45 24.23 -4.58
N MET A 57 2.13 23.19 -3.83
CA MET A 57 2.71 22.95 -2.50
C MET A 57 3.37 21.58 -2.49
N ILE A 58 4.52 21.47 -1.81
CA ILE A 58 5.25 20.21 -1.67
C ILE A 58 5.25 19.90 -0.18
N GLY A 59 4.69 18.74 0.17
CA GLY A 59 4.61 18.26 1.55
C GLY A 59 5.55 17.07 1.76
N ASP A 60 6.53 17.24 2.65
CA ASP A 60 7.39 16.17 3.12
C ASP A 60 6.85 15.67 4.45
N PHE A 61 6.36 14.44 4.45
CA PHE A 61 5.78 13.77 5.60
C PHE A 61 6.81 12.85 6.25
N ILE A 62 7.01 12.99 7.54
CA ILE A 62 7.85 12.11 8.36
C ILE A 62 6.93 11.45 9.38
N ILE A 63 6.87 10.13 9.34
CA ILE A 63 5.95 9.29 10.11
C ILE A 63 6.75 8.44 11.09
N ASN A 64 6.37 8.45 12.36
CA ASN A 64 6.94 7.58 13.38
C ASN A 64 5.86 7.18 14.38
N GLY A 65 5.80 5.92 14.74
CA GLY A 65 4.84 5.47 15.73
C GLY A 65 4.69 3.97 15.84
N LYS A 66 3.61 3.59 16.50
CA LYS A 66 3.21 2.21 16.69
C LYS A 66 1.75 2.04 16.32
N VAL A 67 1.44 0.93 15.67
CA VAL A 67 0.08 0.57 15.28
C VAL A 67 -0.21 -0.88 15.60
N GLU A 68 -1.48 -1.17 15.88
CA GLU A 68 -1.99 -2.52 16.09
C GLU A 68 -2.70 -2.98 14.81
N THR A 69 -2.27 -4.12 14.30
CA THR A 69 -2.83 -4.78 13.11
C THR A 69 -2.96 -6.29 13.37
N SER A 70 -3.50 -7.04 12.42
CA SER A 70 -3.59 -8.50 12.54
C SER A 70 -2.27 -9.17 12.17
N CYS A 71 -1.90 -10.20 12.92
CA CYS A 71 -0.73 -11.02 12.62
C CYS A 71 -0.97 -11.90 11.37
N ASP A 72 -0.03 -11.91 10.43
CA ASP A 72 -0.13 -12.68 9.18
C ASP A 72 -0.12 -14.22 9.37
N LEU A 73 0.27 -14.71 10.56
CA LEU A 73 0.31 -16.13 10.86
C LEU A 73 -0.89 -16.61 11.68
N CYS A 74 -1.23 -15.91 12.77
CA CYS A 74 -2.27 -16.36 13.69
C CYS A 74 -3.52 -15.49 13.70
N ASN A 75 -3.51 -14.37 12.97
CA ASN A 75 -4.60 -13.41 12.88
C ASN A 75 -4.96 -12.70 14.21
N ASP A 76 -4.19 -12.96 15.28
CA ASP A 76 -4.37 -12.21 16.52
C ASP A 76 -3.75 -10.80 16.42
N PRO A 77 -4.19 -9.82 17.22
CA PRO A 77 -3.65 -8.47 17.19
C PRO A 77 -2.15 -8.44 17.50
N VAL A 78 -1.38 -7.71 16.70
CA VAL A 78 0.06 -7.50 16.89
C VAL A 78 0.40 -6.01 16.79
N GLU A 79 1.23 -5.53 17.73
CA GLU A 79 1.76 -4.16 17.68
C GLU A 79 3.04 -4.14 16.85
N VAL A 80 3.10 -3.23 15.86
CA VAL A 80 4.27 -3.03 15.00
C VAL A 80 4.73 -1.57 15.03
N ASP A 81 6.05 -1.38 15.02
CA ASP A 81 6.65 -0.07 14.84
C ASP A 81 6.59 0.32 13.37
N ILE A 82 6.21 1.55 13.10
CA ILE A 82 6.20 2.12 11.75
C ILE A 82 7.07 3.35 11.69
N GLU A 83 7.79 3.49 10.58
CA GLU A 83 8.55 4.68 10.23
C GLU A 83 8.48 4.89 8.71
N GLY A 84 8.39 6.14 8.29
CA GLY A 84 8.33 6.45 6.87
C GLY A 84 8.63 7.91 6.59
N ALA A 85 9.12 8.17 5.39
CA ALA A 85 9.30 9.51 4.86
C ALA A 85 8.77 9.56 3.42
N TYR A 86 7.79 10.42 3.18
CA TYR A 86 7.07 10.49 1.91
C TYR A 86 6.92 11.93 1.46
N GLN A 87 6.87 12.14 0.15
CA GLN A 87 6.62 13.44 -0.43
C GLN A 87 5.33 13.41 -1.25
N LEU A 88 4.43 14.34 -0.98
CA LEU A 88 3.23 14.58 -1.77
C LEU A 88 3.29 15.96 -2.43
N ILE A 89 2.80 16.06 -3.66
CA ILE A 89 2.76 17.32 -4.42
C ILE A 89 1.30 17.72 -4.62
N PHE A 90 0.94 18.89 -4.08
CA PHE A 90 -0.37 19.50 -4.24
C PHE A 90 -0.27 20.58 -5.31
N LYS A 91 -0.80 20.34 -6.50
CA LYS A 91 -0.73 21.26 -7.63
C LYS A 91 -2.01 22.09 -7.73
N PHE A 92 -1.87 23.40 -7.85
CA PHE A 92 -2.99 24.30 -8.13
C PHE A 92 -3.34 24.22 -9.62
N ASP A 93 -4.47 23.59 -9.95
CA ASP A 93 -4.93 23.46 -11.34
C ASP A 93 -6.46 23.44 -11.38
N ASP A 94 -7.04 23.78 -12.54
CA ASP A 94 -8.49 23.72 -12.78
C ASP A 94 -8.94 22.42 -13.47
N LYS A 95 -7.99 21.53 -13.80
CA LYS A 95 -8.23 20.29 -14.52
C LYS A 95 -7.71 19.10 -13.75
N PRO A 96 -8.48 18.01 -13.75
CA PRO A 96 -7.98 16.74 -13.24
C PRO A 96 -6.75 16.28 -14.05
N THR A 97 -5.86 15.55 -13.40
CA THR A 97 -4.70 14.94 -14.04
C THR A 97 -4.82 13.42 -13.97
N ASP A 98 -4.23 12.73 -14.95
CA ASP A 98 -4.08 11.26 -14.92
C ASP A 98 -2.81 10.85 -14.16
N ASP A 99 -2.06 11.81 -13.63
CA ASP A 99 -0.84 11.56 -12.85
C ASP A 99 -1.22 11.31 -11.38
N GLU A 100 -1.13 10.07 -10.95
CA GLU A 100 -1.47 9.61 -9.60
C GLU A 100 -0.52 10.18 -8.52
N THR A 101 0.63 10.75 -8.92
CA THR A 101 1.59 11.36 -7.99
C THR A 101 1.23 12.80 -7.61
N LEU A 102 0.24 13.39 -8.28
CA LEU A 102 -0.17 14.77 -8.10
C LEU A 102 -1.58 14.86 -7.51
N ILE A 103 -1.71 15.56 -6.41
CA ILE A 103 -3.00 15.92 -5.82
C ILE A 103 -3.41 17.28 -6.36
N ILE A 104 -4.54 17.34 -7.08
CA ILE A 104 -5.04 18.61 -7.61
C ILE A 104 -5.80 19.35 -6.53
N VAL A 105 -5.43 20.62 -6.34
CA VAL A 105 -6.12 21.58 -5.48
C VAL A 105 -6.79 22.60 -6.38
N TYR A 106 -8.13 22.64 -6.34
CA TYR A 106 -8.91 23.51 -7.20
C TYR A 106 -8.89 24.97 -6.72
N PRO A 107 -9.09 25.94 -7.64
CA PRO A 107 -9.04 27.38 -7.30
C PRO A 107 -10.09 27.83 -6.27
N GLU A 108 -11.18 27.09 -6.13
CA GLU A 108 -12.24 27.38 -5.15
C GLU A 108 -11.89 26.89 -3.74
N GLU A 109 -10.87 26.03 -3.61
CA GLU A 109 -10.44 25.49 -2.33
C GLU A 109 -9.55 26.51 -1.62
N PHE A 110 -9.70 26.57 -0.31
CA PHE A 110 -8.93 27.45 0.55
C PHE A 110 -8.23 26.67 1.68
N GLU A 111 -8.56 25.41 1.82
CA GLU A 111 -8.00 24.48 2.80
C GLU A 111 -7.87 23.08 2.18
N ILE A 112 -6.92 22.29 2.64
CA ILE A 112 -6.74 20.87 2.27
C ILE A 112 -7.01 20.00 3.49
N ASP A 113 -7.80 18.96 3.29
CA ASP A 113 -7.97 17.88 4.26
C ASP A 113 -7.00 16.75 3.94
N ILE A 114 -6.06 16.49 4.83
CA ILE A 114 -5.00 15.49 4.64
C ILE A 114 -5.29 14.15 5.31
N ARG A 115 -6.49 13.90 5.85
CA ARG A 115 -6.83 12.67 6.57
C ARG A 115 -6.67 11.43 5.73
N GLU A 116 -7.18 11.45 4.52
CA GLU A 116 -7.06 10.35 3.55
C GLU A 116 -5.59 10.07 3.23
N ASN A 117 -4.82 11.12 2.96
CA ASN A 117 -3.40 11.00 2.69
C ASN A 117 -2.62 10.46 3.90
N LEU A 118 -2.94 10.92 5.11
CA LEU A 118 -2.30 10.40 6.33
C LEU A 118 -2.58 8.92 6.52
N LEU A 119 -3.83 8.46 6.32
CA LEU A 119 -4.18 7.05 6.42
C LEU A 119 -3.42 6.21 5.38
N GLU A 120 -3.36 6.68 4.15
CA GLU A 120 -2.65 6.03 3.05
C GLU A 120 -1.15 5.91 3.35
N LEU A 121 -0.50 7.01 3.76
CA LEU A 121 0.91 7.01 4.10
C LEU A 121 1.25 6.12 5.31
N ILE A 122 0.40 6.10 6.33
CA ILE A 122 0.54 5.20 7.49
C ILE A 122 0.40 3.75 7.05
N SER A 123 -0.57 3.44 6.17
CA SER A 123 -0.77 2.08 5.65
C SER A 123 0.41 1.59 4.81
N VAL A 124 1.00 2.47 3.99
CA VAL A 124 2.21 2.16 3.21
C VAL A 124 3.46 2.01 4.10
N SER A 125 3.45 2.63 5.29
CA SER A 125 4.55 2.51 6.27
C SER A 125 4.53 1.18 7.03
N LEU A 126 3.48 0.36 6.90
CA LEU A 126 3.45 -0.98 7.50
C LEU A 126 4.55 -1.86 6.90
N PRO A 127 5.21 -2.70 7.71
CA PRO A 127 6.14 -3.69 7.19
C PRO A 127 5.41 -4.68 6.26
N SER A 128 6.12 -5.23 5.28
CA SER A 128 5.57 -6.20 4.33
C SER A 128 5.09 -7.50 4.98
N ARG A 129 5.48 -7.74 6.21
CA ARG A 129 5.06 -8.88 7.02
C ARG A 129 4.89 -8.47 8.46
N THR A 130 3.71 -8.70 9.01
CA THR A 130 3.33 -8.38 10.39
C THR A 130 3.13 -9.67 11.17
N ILE A 131 4.11 -10.04 11.98
CA ILE A 131 4.07 -11.28 12.78
C ILE A 131 4.51 -10.99 14.22
N HIS A 132 4.00 -11.79 15.15
CA HIS A 132 4.51 -11.78 16.52
C HIS A 132 5.97 -12.23 16.58
N ALA A 133 6.64 -11.91 17.67
CA ALA A 133 7.94 -12.47 17.96
C ALA A 133 7.89 -14.02 18.07
N ASP A 134 9.03 -14.67 17.90
CA ASP A 134 9.11 -16.13 17.91
C ASP A 134 8.51 -16.70 19.21
N GLY A 135 7.50 -17.59 19.05
CA GLY A 135 6.80 -18.24 20.16
C GLY A 135 5.66 -17.46 20.80
N GLU A 136 5.31 -16.27 20.28
CA GLU A 136 4.19 -15.46 20.78
C GLU A 136 2.91 -15.61 19.96
N CYS A 137 2.96 -16.29 18.81
CA CYS A 137 1.78 -16.60 18.03
C CYS A 137 0.88 -17.62 18.72
N ASN A 138 -0.41 -17.54 18.42
CA ASN A 138 -1.42 -18.49 18.88
C ASN A 138 -1.10 -19.90 18.37
N GLU A 139 -0.83 -20.85 19.30
CA GLU A 139 -0.43 -22.22 19.00
C GLU A 139 -1.51 -22.98 18.21
N GLU A 140 -2.79 -22.81 18.56
CA GLU A 140 -3.91 -23.50 17.89
C GLU A 140 -4.00 -23.08 16.41
N MET A 141 -3.78 -21.79 16.12
CA MET A 141 -3.78 -21.28 14.75
C MET A 141 -2.55 -21.73 13.96
N LEU A 142 -1.39 -21.85 14.62
CA LEU A 142 -0.17 -22.38 13.98
C LEU A 142 -0.29 -23.87 13.66
N GLU A 143 -0.91 -24.68 14.55
CA GLU A 143 -1.18 -26.09 14.29
C GLU A 143 -2.12 -26.25 13.08
N LEU A 144 -3.19 -25.47 13.03
CA LEU A 144 -4.13 -25.45 11.91
C LEU A 144 -3.43 -25.04 10.60
N LEU A 145 -2.61 -24.01 10.63
CA LEU A 145 -1.83 -23.58 9.47
C LEU A 145 -0.90 -24.68 8.96
N ASN A 146 -0.25 -25.42 9.88
CA ASN A 146 0.64 -26.53 9.53
C ASN A 146 -0.10 -27.73 8.92
N GLU A 147 -1.35 -27.98 9.33
CA GLU A 147 -2.19 -29.03 8.74
C GLU A 147 -2.52 -28.77 7.27
N TYR A 148 -2.70 -27.47 6.90
CA TYR A 148 -3.01 -27.09 5.52
C TYR A 148 -1.78 -26.68 4.69
N ARG A 149 -0.59 -26.75 5.31
CA ARG A 149 0.64 -26.41 4.60
C ARG A 149 1.02 -27.58 3.71
N VAL A 150 1.01 -27.35 2.39
CA VAL A 150 1.58 -28.31 1.44
C VAL A 150 3.10 -28.28 1.65
N ASN A 151 3.64 -29.39 2.16
CA ASN A 151 5.09 -29.55 2.24
C ASN A 151 5.60 -29.72 0.81
N ALA A 152 6.53 -28.88 0.40
CA ALA A 152 7.18 -29.01 -0.92
C ALA A 152 7.94 -30.35 -1.07
N ASP A 153 8.17 -31.04 0.06
CA ASP A 153 8.81 -32.36 0.09
C ASP A 153 7.82 -33.51 -0.18
N ASP A 154 6.49 -33.26 -0.18
CA ASP A 154 5.44 -34.23 -0.51
C ASP A 154 5.01 -34.19 -1.99
N GLU A 155 5.56 -33.27 -2.78
CA GLU A 155 5.52 -33.40 -4.22
C GLU A 155 6.55 -34.49 -4.61
N ASP A 156 6.08 -35.74 -4.72
CA ASP A 156 6.67 -36.72 -5.64
C ASP A 156 6.57 -36.08 -7.04
N PHE A 157 7.50 -35.18 -7.32
CA PHE A 157 7.78 -34.74 -8.69
C PHE A 157 8.43 -35.98 -9.32
N ASP A 158 7.62 -36.79 -9.97
CA ASP A 158 8.09 -37.92 -10.73
C ASP A 158 9.11 -37.37 -11.72
N GLU A 159 10.41 -37.66 -11.47
CA GLU A 159 11.51 -37.28 -12.38
C GLU A 159 11.25 -37.81 -13.82
N GLU A 160 10.34 -38.79 -13.97
CA GLU A 160 9.89 -39.30 -15.25
C GLU A 160 9.14 -38.25 -16.10
N ASP A 161 8.42 -37.29 -15.48
CA ASP A 161 7.74 -36.21 -16.22
C ASP A 161 8.71 -35.13 -16.75
N LEU A 162 9.93 -35.05 -16.20
CA LEU A 162 10.95 -34.13 -16.71
C LEU A 162 11.75 -34.74 -17.87
N GLU A 163 11.95 -36.05 -17.91
CA GLU A 163 12.67 -36.72 -19.00
C GLU A 163 11.83 -36.69 -20.31
N GLU A 164 10.48 -36.72 -20.23
CA GLU A 164 9.63 -36.57 -21.43
C GLU A 164 9.63 -35.13 -21.98
N ALA A 165 9.99 -34.13 -21.16
CA ALA A 165 10.05 -32.73 -21.61
C ALA A 165 11.40 -32.39 -22.28
N GLU A 166 12.50 -33.06 -21.92
CA GLU A 166 13.83 -32.83 -22.53
C GLU A 166 13.99 -33.54 -23.91
N ASP A 167 13.26 -34.64 -24.14
CA ASP A 167 13.29 -35.32 -25.44
C ASP A 167 12.46 -34.62 -26.55
N MET A 168 11.73 -33.56 -26.25
CA MET A 168 10.98 -32.75 -27.23
C MET A 168 11.76 -31.59 -27.84
N ASP A 169 12.96 -31.27 -27.35
CA ASP A 169 13.72 -30.09 -27.81
C ASP A 169 14.76 -30.39 -28.93
N GLU A 170 14.85 -31.63 -29.43
CA GLU A 170 15.80 -31.96 -30.50
C GLU A 170 15.13 -32.32 -31.85
N GLU A 171 14.17 -31.62 -32.35
CA GLU A 171 13.87 -31.58 -33.83
C GLU A 171 12.71 -30.63 -34.12
N SER A 172 12.97 -29.32 -34.28
CA SER A 172 12.34 -28.51 -35.34
C SER A 172 12.79 -27.07 -35.32
N ASP A 173 13.79 -26.74 -36.13
CA ASP A 173 13.95 -25.41 -36.72
C ASP A 173 12.79 -25.14 -37.66
N GLU A 174 11.65 -24.71 -37.16
CA GLU A 174 10.65 -23.91 -37.88
C GLU A 174 9.82 -23.12 -36.84
N ASP A 175 9.75 -21.79 -37.04
CA ASP A 175 9.11 -20.76 -36.20
C ASP A 175 7.63 -21.03 -35.83
N ASP A 176 7.32 -22.05 -35.07
CA ASP A 176 6.01 -22.22 -34.44
C ASP A 176 6.15 -22.18 -32.92
N GLU A 177 6.03 -20.94 -32.40
CA GLU A 177 5.96 -20.61 -30.98
C GLU A 177 4.88 -21.47 -30.27
N TYR A 178 5.30 -22.57 -29.63
CA TYR A 178 4.39 -23.42 -28.85
C TYR A 178 3.72 -22.57 -27.76
N ILE A 179 2.45 -22.37 -27.90
CA ILE A 179 1.62 -21.66 -26.93
C ILE A 179 0.71 -22.67 -26.26
N ASP A 180 0.81 -22.79 -24.94
CA ASP A 180 -0.12 -23.58 -24.14
C ASP A 180 -1.57 -23.31 -24.61
N PRO A 181 -2.36 -24.32 -24.93
CA PRO A 181 -3.75 -24.17 -25.40
C PRO A 181 -4.63 -23.30 -24.48
N ARG A 182 -4.32 -23.26 -23.17
CA ARG A 182 -5.03 -22.43 -22.19
C ARG A 182 -4.84 -20.94 -22.42
N TRP A 183 -3.73 -20.54 -23.05
CA TRP A 183 -3.36 -19.14 -23.32
C TRP A 183 -3.59 -18.73 -24.78
N ALA A 184 -3.97 -19.68 -25.64
CA ALA A 184 -4.18 -19.42 -27.08
C ALA A 184 -5.22 -18.33 -27.35
N ALA A 185 -6.22 -18.19 -26.48
CA ALA A 185 -7.26 -17.15 -26.58
C ALA A 185 -6.72 -15.73 -26.38
N LEU A 186 -5.59 -15.55 -25.67
CA LEU A 186 -4.99 -14.24 -25.39
C LEU A 186 -4.20 -13.70 -26.59
N LYS A 187 -3.80 -14.53 -27.54
CA LYS A 187 -3.05 -14.12 -28.75
C LYS A 187 -3.80 -13.11 -29.63
N ASN A 188 -5.12 -13.06 -29.49
CA ASN A 188 -5.98 -12.18 -30.30
C ASN A 188 -6.21 -10.79 -29.64
N LEU A 189 -5.90 -10.61 -28.35
CA LEU A 189 -6.11 -9.35 -27.63
C LEU A 189 -5.17 -8.22 -28.07
N GLY A 190 -4.06 -8.55 -28.73
CA GLY A 190 -3.07 -7.55 -29.18
C GLY A 190 -3.30 -6.97 -30.58
N LYS A 191 -4.28 -7.47 -31.36
CA LYS A 191 -4.46 -7.11 -32.78
C LYS A 191 -5.50 -6.03 -33.07
N ASP A 192 -6.26 -5.59 -32.07
CA ASP A 192 -7.35 -4.60 -32.26
C ASP A 192 -6.96 -3.16 -31.88
N LYS A 193 -5.68 -2.79 -31.99
CA LYS A 193 -5.25 -1.38 -31.92
C LYS A 193 -4.68 -0.94 -33.28
N LYS A 194 -5.58 -0.55 -34.17
CA LYS A 194 -5.30 0.37 -35.29
C LYS A 194 -6.36 1.43 -35.33
#